data_9121882fb8d85093e9dfa034f9870c7b
#
_entry.id   9121882fb8d85093e9dfa034f9870c7b
#
_cell.length_a   1.000
_cell.length_b   1.000
_cell.length_c   1.000
_cell.angle_alpha   90.00
_cell.angle_beta   90.00
_cell.angle_gamma   90.00
#
_symmetry.space_group_name_H-M   'P 1'
#
loop_
_entity.id
_entity.type
_entity.pdbx_description
1 polymer ?
#
loop_
_entity_poly.entity_id
_entity_poly.type
_entity_poly.pdbx_seq_one_letter_code
_entity_poly.pdbx_strand_id
1 'polypeptide(L)'
;MNLSDARTAVIQALGRMKSLYNQPVFDEWVLVKLASESGAVLAYDGPRAETYQARFKSDIAPLQAEMEARKMAVGDFEFVHGADGTHFDACIRLGPTSYLFCNHTTKSMDEIRKDRLWLEAQKPFVELSAKFRSDPLG
;
A
#
# COMPACT_ATOMS: atom_id res chain seq x y z
N MET A 1 10.57 -11.25 11.23
CA MET A 1 10.85 -10.17 10.26
C MET A 1 11.02 -8.87 11.01
N ASN A 2 12.07 -8.15 10.75
CA ASN A 2 12.26 -6.80 11.29
C ASN A 2 11.82 -5.74 10.26
N LEU A 3 11.82 -4.47 10.65
CA LEU A 3 11.37 -3.39 9.78
C LEU A 3 12.24 -3.24 8.52
N SER A 4 13.54 -3.46 8.63
CA SER A 4 14.45 -3.43 7.48
C SER A 4 14.11 -4.52 6.45
N ASP A 5 13.81 -5.73 6.91
CA ASP A 5 13.39 -6.84 6.04
C ASP A 5 12.05 -6.54 5.37
N ALA A 6 11.11 -5.97 6.12
CA ALA A 6 9.82 -5.58 5.59
C ALA A 6 9.98 -4.53 4.48
N ARG A 7 10.80 -3.52 4.70
CA ARG A 7 11.09 -2.47 3.71
C ARG A 7 11.69 -3.07 2.44
N THR A 8 12.68 -3.95 2.59
CA THR A 8 13.32 -4.64 1.45
C THR A 8 12.28 -5.45 0.66
N ALA A 9 11.41 -6.19 1.34
CA ALA A 9 10.37 -6.99 0.69
C ALA A 9 9.38 -6.12 -0.10
N VAL A 10 8.98 -4.96 0.44
CA VAL A 10 8.12 -4.01 -0.27
C VAL A 10 8.80 -3.46 -1.51
N ILE A 11 10.05 -3.03 -1.40
CA ILE A 11 10.83 -2.50 -2.53
C ILE A 11 10.95 -3.55 -3.65
N GLN A 12 11.20 -4.81 -3.31
CA GLN A 12 11.28 -5.90 -4.28
C GLN A 12 9.94 -6.14 -4.98
N ALA A 13 8.84 -6.14 -4.24
CA ALA A 13 7.49 -6.32 -4.82
C ALA A 13 7.15 -5.18 -5.79
N LEU A 14 7.43 -3.93 -5.43
CA LEU A 14 7.22 -2.77 -6.29
C LEU A 14 8.12 -2.81 -7.53
N GLY A 15 9.36 -3.27 -7.40
CA GLY A 15 10.27 -3.43 -8.52
C GLY A 15 9.77 -4.46 -9.53
N ARG A 16 9.23 -5.58 -9.05
CA ARG A 16 8.60 -6.60 -9.91
C ARG A 16 7.37 -6.03 -10.64
N MET A 17 6.54 -5.24 -9.96
CA MET A 17 5.40 -4.59 -10.59
C MET A 17 5.84 -3.62 -11.69
N LYS A 18 6.85 -2.79 -11.44
CA LYS A 18 7.40 -1.88 -12.45
C LYS A 18 7.89 -2.62 -13.70
N SER A 19 8.53 -3.76 -13.52
CA SER A 19 8.99 -4.58 -14.65
C SER A 19 7.82 -5.07 -15.51
N LEU A 20 6.70 -5.43 -14.90
CA LEU A 20 5.51 -5.89 -15.63
C LEU A 20 4.87 -4.76 -16.44
N TYR A 21 4.78 -3.55 -15.86
CA TYR A 21 4.17 -2.41 -16.53
C TYR A 21 5.12 -1.66 -17.47
N ASN A 22 6.41 -1.89 -17.36
CA ASN A 22 7.46 -1.17 -18.09
C ASN A 22 7.34 0.36 -17.95
N GLN A 23 6.79 0.83 -16.84
CA GLN A 23 6.69 2.25 -16.48
C GLN A 23 6.45 2.38 -14.97
N PRO A 24 6.84 3.47 -14.35
CA PRO A 24 6.57 3.69 -12.94
C PRO A 24 5.07 3.90 -12.74
N VAL A 25 4.43 3.00 -11.99
CA VAL A 25 3.02 3.06 -11.65
C VAL A 25 2.84 3.62 -10.24
N PHE A 26 3.72 3.24 -9.34
CA PHE A 26 3.73 3.68 -7.94
C PHE A 26 5.10 4.24 -7.60
N ASP A 27 5.18 5.54 -7.43
CA ASP A 27 6.47 6.22 -7.16
C ASP A 27 6.78 6.27 -5.66
N GLU A 28 5.76 6.53 -4.84
CA GLU A 28 5.91 6.58 -3.39
C GLU A 28 5.07 5.51 -2.72
N TRP A 29 5.53 5.04 -1.59
CA TRP A 29 4.77 4.08 -0.78
C TRP A 29 4.95 4.35 0.72
N VAL A 30 3.95 3.92 1.49
CA VAL A 30 3.93 4.03 2.95
C VAL A 30 3.42 2.71 3.53
N LEU A 31 4.19 2.15 4.45
CA LEU A 31 3.77 0.99 5.23
C LEU A 31 3.22 1.49 6.57
N VAL A 32 1.98 1.15 6.86
CA VAL A 32 1.25 1.65 8.02
C VAL A 32 0.77 0.49 8.87
N LYS A 33 0.88 0.64 10.18
CA LYS A 33 0.25 -0.26 11.15
C LYS A 33 -1.04 0.40 11.64
N LEU A 34 -2.16 -0.31 11.52
CA LEU A 34 -3.47 0.11 11.99
C LEU A 34 -4.01 -0.90 12.98
N ALA A 35 -3.69 -0.72 14.24
CA ALA A 35 -4.22 -1.52 15.35
C ALA A 35 -5.38 -0.77 16.02
N SER A 36 -6.28 -1.48 16.71
CA SER A 36 -7.53 -0.93 17.25
C SER A 36 -7.38 0.31 18.14
N GLU A 37 -6.24 0.50 18.77
CA GLU A 37 -6.00 1.61 19.71
C GLU A 37 -4.86 2.54 19.28
N SER A 38 -4.11 2.17 18.25
CA SER A 38 -2.98 2.97 17.78
C SER A 38 -2.66 2.70 16.33
N GLY A 39 -2.28 3.74 15.62
CA GLY A 39 -1.76 3.63 14.26
C GLY A 39 -0.39 4.27 14.16
N ALA A 40 0.44 3.79 13.27
CA ALA A 40 1.78 4.34 13.05
C ALA A 40 2.25 4.13 11.62
N VAL A 41 2.96 5.11 11.09
CA VAL A 41 3.75 4.95 9.86
C VAL A 41 5.01 4.19 10.22
N LEU A 42 5.24 3.04 9.61
CA LEU A 42 6.37 2.18 9.91
C LEU A 42 7.56 2.42 8.99
N ALA A 43 7.30 2.60 7.70
CA ALA A 43 8.34 2.82 6.70
C ALA A 43 7.74 3.51 5.48
N TYR A 44 8.58 4.16 4.70
CA TYR A 44 8.18 4.82 3.46
C TYR A 44 9.41 5.03 2.56
N ASP A 45 9.17 5.17 1.26
CA ASP A 45 10.23 5.48 0.31
C ASP A 45 9.64 6.08 -0.99
N GLY A 46 10.49 6.74 -1.77
CA GLY A 46 10.15 7.34 -3.04
C GLY A 46 10.55 8.81 -3.13
N PRO A 47 10.47 9.42 -4.32
CA PRO A 47 10.94 10.81 -4.56
C PRO A 47 10.29 11.87 -3.67
N ARG A 48 9.00 11.70 -3.34
CA ARG A 48 8.24 12.64 -2.49
C ARG A 48 7.68 11.95 -1.25
N ALA A 49 8.38 10.91 -0.79
CA ALA A 49 7.90 10.05 0.28
C ALA A 49 7.70 10.81 1.61
N GLU A 50 8.51 11.80 1.91
CA GLU A 50 8.37 12.62 3.12
C GLU A 50 7.01 13.34 3.16
N THR A 51 6.62 13.98 2.08
CA THR A 51 5.32 14.66 1.97
C THR A 51 4.19 13.64 1.98
N TYR A 52 4.35 12.54 1.27
CA TYR A 52 3.34 11.49 1.17
C TYR A 52 3.06 10.85 2.52
N GLN A 53 4.08 10.42 3.24
CA GLN A 53 3.93 9.80 4.56
C GLN A 53 3.36 10.75 5.61
N ALA A 54 3.67 12.06 5.52
CA ALA A 54 3.17 13.04 6.47
C ALA A 54 1.64 13.13 6.47
N ARG A 55 0.99 12.93 5.33
CA ARG A 55 -0.47 12.89 5.21
C ARG A 55 -1.05 11.74 6.02
N PHE A 56 -0.45 10.55 5.91
CA PHE A 56 -0.89 9.36 6.66
C PHE A 56 -0.66 9.56 8.15
N LYS A 57 0.47 10.10 8.53
CA LYS A 57 0.80 10.37 9.93
C LYS A 57 -0.18 11.37 10.58
N SER A 58 -0.58 12.41 9.85
CA SER A 58 -1.54 13.41 10.33
C SER A 58 -2.96 12.85 10.47
N ASP A 59 -3.36 11.97 9.55
CA ASP A 59 -4.74 11.49 9.43
C ASP A 59 -4.88 10.02 9.84
N ILE A 60 -4.03 9.54 10.72
CA ILE A 60 -3.98 8.12 11.07
C ILE A 60 -5.28 7.61 11.68
N ALA A 61 -5.94 8.39 12.53
CA ALA A 61 -7.20 7.97 13.17
C ALA A 61 -8.36 7.91 12.18
N PRO A 62 -8.61 8.93 11.32
CA PRO A 62 -9.58 8.81 10.24
C PRO A 62 -9.28 7.66 9.28
N LEU A 63 -8.03 7.44 8.96
CA LEU A 63 -7.61 6.33 8.10
C LEU A 63 -7.96 4.98 8.72
N GLN A 64 -7.69 4.80 10.00
CA GLN A 64 -8.03 3.57 10.71
C GLN A 64 -9.53 3.29 10.65
N ALA A 65 -10.36 4.31 10.90
CA ALA A 65 -11.82 4.17 10.84
C ALA A 65 -12.28 3.80 9.43
N GLU A 66 -11.71 4.41 8.38
CA GLU A 66 -12.02 4.10 7.00
C GLU A 66 -11.67 2.65 6.65
N MET A 67 -10.47 2.20 7.03
CA MET A 67 -10.02 0.84 6.70
C MET A 67 -10.82 -0.22 7.45
N GLU A 68 -11.22 0.04 8.69
CA GLU A 68 -12.13 -0.83 9.42
C GLU A 68 -13.50 -0.95 8.73
N ALA A 69 -14.03 0.18 8.23
CA ALA A 69 -15.30 0.19 7.50
C ALA A 69 -15.24 -0.56 6.17
N ARG A 70 -14.10 -0.56 5.50
CA ARG A 70 -13.91 -1.27 4.22
C ARG A 70 -13.87 -2.78 4.34
N LYS A 71 -13.48 -3.30 5.50
CA LYS A 71 -13.41 -4.75 5.78
C LYS A 71 -12.60 -5.54 4.74
N MET A 72 -11.46 -5.01 4.32
CA MET A 72 -10.57 -5.71 3.40
C MET A 72 -10.05 -6.99 4.04
N ALA A 73 -10.03 -8.08 3.27
CA ALA A 73 -9.34 -9.29 3.68
C ALA A 73 -7.83 -9.13 3.48
N VAL A 74 -7.04 -9.89 4.23
CA VAL A 74 -5.59 -9.95 4.02
C VAL A 74 -5.30 -10.42 2.59
N GLY A 75 -4.47 -9.69 1.87
CA GLY A 75 -4.18 -9.93 0.47
C GLY A 75 -5.04 -9.13 -0.51
N ASP A 76 -6.11 -8.50 -0.04
CA ASP A 76 -6.95 -7.67 -0.91
C ASP A 76 -6.22 -6.40 -1.33
N PHE A 77 -6.50 -6.00 -2.57
CA PHE A 77 -5.97 -4.80 -3.18
C PHE A 77 -7.13 -3.90 -3.59
N GLU A 78 -7.17 -2.67 -3.10
CA GLU A 78 -8.22 -1.71 -3.43
C GLU A 78 -7.63 -0.33 -3.73
N PHE A 79 -8.38 0.48 -4.48
CA PHE A 79 -8.07 1.88 -4.67
C PHE A 79 -8.90 2.72 -3.70
N VAL A 80 -8.22 3.63 -3.00
CA VAL A 80 -8.84 4.55 -2.05
C VAL A 80 -8.62 5.98 -2.52
N HIS A 81 -9.65 6.82 -2.38
CA HIS A 81 -9.52 8.23 -2.76
C HIS A 81 -8.67 8.98 -1.76
N GLY A 82 -7.78 9.83 -2.28
CA GLY A 82 -7.07 10.81 -1.47
C GLY A 82 -8.03 11.90 -0.96
N ALA A 83 -7.58 12.66 0.03
CA ALA A 83 -8.38 13.69 0.69
C ALA A 83 -8.89 14.80 -0.26
N ASP A 84 -8.19 15.04 -1.36
CA ASP A 84 -8.54 16.07 -2.35
C ASP A 84 -9.55 15.58 -3.41
N GLY A 85 -9.89 14.30 -3.43
CA GLY A 85 -10.80 13.69 -4.39
C GLY A 85 -10.25 13.57 -5.82
N THR A 86 -9.07 14.11 -6.10
CA THR A 86 -8.45 14.08 -7.44
C THR A 86 -7.36 13.03 -7.56
N HIS A 87 -6.78 12.65 -6.43
CA HIS A 87 -5.77 11.60 -6.35
C HIS A 87 -6.37 10.35 -5.73
N PHE A 88 -5.83 9.22 -6.08
CA PHE A 88 -6.16 7.96 -5.41
C PHE A 88 -4.88 7.19 -5.09
N ASP A 89 -4.96 6.42 -4.03
CA ASP A 89 -3.90 5.55 -3.59
C ASP A 89 -4.29 4.10 -3.84
N ALA A 90 -3.33 3.25 -4.17
CA ALA A 90 -3.51 1.82 -4.12
C ALA A 90 -3.27 1.37 -2.68
N CYS A 91 -4.13 0.51 -2.16
CA CYS A 91 -4.03 -0.02 -0.81
C CYS A 91 -4.04 -1.54 -0.84
N ILE A 92 -3.06 -2.15 -0.18
CA ILE A 92 -2.98 -3.60 -0.01
C ILE A 92 -3.01 -3.89 1.49
N ARG A 93 -3.92 -4.76 1.93
CA ARG A 93 -3.86 -5.27 3.30
C ARG A 93 -2.86 -6.44 3.34
N LEU A 94 -1.68 -6.19 3.89
CA LEU A 94 -0.60 -7.18 3.95
C LEU A 94 -0.78 -8.20 5.08
N GLY A 95 -1.33 -7.76 6.18
CA GLY A 95 -1.52 -8.60 7.36
C GLY A 95 -2.67 -8.07 8.20
N PRO A 96 -2.99 -8.69 9.35
CA PRO A 96 -4.10 -8.24 10.19
C PRO A 96 -4.05 -6.76 10.55
N THR A 97 -2.86 -6.20 10.80
CA THR A 97 -2.70 -4.80 11.16
C THR A 97 -1.81 -4.01 10.20
N SER A 98 -1.26 -4.64 9.16
CA SER A 98 -0.30 -4.02 8.24
C SER A 98 -0.96 -3.67 6.90
N TYR A 99 -0.84 -2.41 6.49
CA TYR A 99 -1.38 -1.90 5.24
C TYR A 99 -0.27 -1.19 4.45
N LEU A 100 -0.23 -1.44 3.15
CA LEU A 100 0.66 -0.74 2.25
C LEU A 100 -0.16 0.20 1.37
N PHE A 101 0.20 1.47 1.36
CA PHE A 101 -0.39 2.48 0.48
C PHE A 101 0.66 2.91 -0.54
N CYS A 102 0.25 2.99 -1.80
CA CYS A 102 1.12 3.43 -2.89
C CYS A 102 0.46 4.58 -3.63
N ASN A 103 1.21 5.63 -3.89
CA ASN A 103 0.73 6.76 -4.66
C ASN A 103 0.70 6.39 -6.15
N HIS A 104 -0.44 6.61 -6.79
CA HIS A 104 -0.63 6.36 -8.20
C HIS A 104 -0.55 7.68 -8.99
N THR A 105 0.29 7.72 -10.01
CA THR A 105 0.58 8.98 -10.72
C THR A 105 0.20 9.04 -12.19
N THR A 106 -0.10 7.91 -12.85
CA THR A 106 -0.11 7.89 -14.31
C THR A 106 -1.36 7.36 -15.00
N LYS A 107 -2.22 6.61 -14.32
CA LYS A 107 -3.42 6.00 -14.93
C LYS A 107 -4.64 6.19 -14.05
N SER A 108 -5.83 6.29 -14.66
CA SER A 108 -7.08 6.27 -13.92
C SER A 108 -7.35 4.88 -13.33
N MET A 109 -8.18 4.83 -12.28
CA MET A 109 -8.61 3.55 -11.69
C MET A 109 -9.26 2.64 -12.73
N ASP A 110 -10.09 3.19 -13.60
CA ASP A 110 -10.78 2.41 -14.63
C ASP A 110 -9.81 1.82 -15.65
N GLU A 111 -8.81 2.58 -16.07
CA GLU A 111 -7.77 2.10 -16.98
C GLU A 111 -6.99 0.94 -16.36
N ILE A 112 -6.61 1.05 -15.10
CA ILE A 112 -5.88 0.00 -14.40
C ILE A 112 -6.74 -1.26 -14.26
N ARG A 113 -8.00 -1.12 -13.84
CA ARG A 113 -8.90 -2.26 -13.65
C ARG A 113 -9.18 -3.03 -14.93
N LYS A 114 -9.17 -2.37 -16.09
CA LYS A 114 -9.38 -2.99 -17.39
C LYS A 114 -8.11 -3.58 -17.99
N ASP A 115 -6.95 -3.28 -17.44
CA ASP A 115 -5.67 -3.76 -17.94
C ASP A 115 -5.49 -5.23 -17.56
N ARG A 116 -5.25 -6.09 -18.58
CA ARG A 116 -4.97 -7.50 -18.33
C ARG A 116 -3.73 -7.72 -17.47
N LEU A 117 -2.76 -6.82 -17.58
CA LEU A 117 -1.54 -6.89 -16.78
C LEU A 117 -1.80 -6.60 -15.29
N TRP A 118 -2.94 -6.00 -14.96
CA TRP A 118 -3.28 -5.69 -13.58
C TRP A 118 -3.34 -6.94 -12.69
N LEU A 119 -3.94 -8.02 -13.19
CA LEU A 119 -4.00 -9.28 -12.46
C LEU A 119 -2.60 -9.86 -12.20
N GLU A 120 -1.73 -9.78 -13.20
CA GLU A 120 -0.34 -10.21 -13.07
C GLU A 120 0.43 -9.30 -12.10
N ALA A 121 0.20 -7.99 -12.20
CA ALA A 121 0.88 -7.00 -11.37
C ALA A 121 0.51 -7.11 -9.88
N GLN A 122 -0.65 -7.67 -9.55
CA GLN A 122 -1.04 -7.91 -8.16
C GLN A 122 -0.30 -9.08 -7.52
N LYS A 123 0.21 -10.04 -8.30
CA LYS A 123 0.87 -11.23 -7.76
C LYS A 123 2.01 -10.93 -6.79
N PRO A 124 2.93 -9.99 -7.06
CA PRO A 124 3.97 -9.66 -6.10
C PRO A 124 3.43 -9.23 -4.73
N PHE A 125 2.30 -8.53 -4.71
CA PHE A 125 1.67 -8.09 -3.46
C PHE A 125 0.95 -9.21 -2.74
N VAL A 126 0.32 -10.12 -3.46
CA VAL A 126 -0.28 -11.32 -2.86
C VAL A 126 0.81 -12.18 -2.20
N GLU A 127 1.93 -12.37 -2.87
CA GLU A 127 3.09 -13.06 -2.30
C GLU A 127 3.66 -12.31 -1.10
N LEU A 128 3.72 -10.98 -1.18
CA LEU A 128 4.18 -10.15 -0.07
C LEU A 128 3.27 -10.31 1.15
N SER A 129 1.95 -10.34 0.96
CA SER A 129 1.01 -10.51 2.06
C SER A 129 1.21 -11.81 2.83
N ALA A 130 1.67 -12.86 2.17
CA ALA A 130 1.96 -14.14 2.82
C ALA A 130 3.04 -13.99 3.92
N LYS A 131 3.98 -13.05 3.76
CA LYS A 131 5.02 -12.77 4.75
C LYS A 131 4.52 -11.98 5.96
N PHE A 132 3.36 -11.34 5.84
CA PHE A 132 2.80 -10.47 6.89
C PHE A 132 1.61 -11.09 7.62
N ARG A 133 1.18 -12.30 7.27
CA ARG A 133 -0.03 -12.94 7.84
C ARG A 133 0.00 -13.10 9.34
N SER A 134 1.17 -13.30 9.92
CA SER A 134 1.36 -13.48 11.36
C SER A 134 1.63 -12.18 12.12
N ASP A 135 1.44 -11.01 11.49
CA ASP A 135 1.79 -9.70 12.02
C ASP A 135 3.24 -9.63 12.55
N PRO A 136 4.25 -9.93 11.71
CA PRO A 136 5.63 -10.06 12.19
C PRO A 136 6.23 -8.76 12.74
N LEU A 137 5.59 -7.63 12.49
CA LEU A 137 6.02 -6.32 12.99
C LEU A 137 5.29 -5.91 14.28
N GLY A 138 4.52 -6.84 14.83
CA GLY A 138 3.85 -6.64 16.10
C GLY A 138 2.75 -5.64 16.10
#